data_baf6635675fc42ef863f0f2446666f0d
#
_entry.id   baf6635675fc42ef863f0f2446666f0d
#
_cell.length_a   1.000
_cell.length_b   1.000
_cell.length_c   1.000
_cell.angle_alpha   90.00
_cell.angle_beta   90.00
_cell.angle_gamma   90.00
#
_symmetry.space_group_name_H-M   'P 1'
#
loop_
_entity.id
_entity.type
_entity.pdbx_description
1 polymer ?
#
loop_
_entity_poly.entity_id
_entity_poly.type
_entity_poly.pdbx_seq_one_letter_code
_entity_poly.pdbx_strand_id
1 'polypeptide(L)'
;TEKSSFFEKLATVIVDKRNLIFFLYACALIFCLFSRNWVSVCNDITEYLPETTETRQGLTLMEEEFTTFGTARVMVSHVTYEIAEELAEQMEQIEGVTSATFGSSTVGADTGGDGEPETPEDITEYFKGADALISVTFDGEEEDEISLAALAAIRELLEPYDYYIDSAVGNSQADSLASEMGTILAVAAVIIVLVLLLTSRSYAEIPVLLITFIVAALLNLGTNFIFGEISFVSNSVTVVLQLALAIDYAIIMLHRFLEEREYAEDREACIAAVSAAI
;
A
#
# COMPACT_ATOMS: atom_id res chain seq x y z
N THR A 1 -32.71 4.32 46.03
CA THR A 1 -32.68 4.02 44.57
C THR A 1 -31.53 4.77 43.96
N GLU A 2 -30.33 4.17 44.02
CA GLU A 2 -29.13 4.65 43.31
C GLU A 2 -29.41 4.60 41.81
N LYS A 3 -29.16 5.69 41.13
CA LYS A 3 -29.15 5.73 39.69
C LYS A 3 -28.00 4.81 39.27
N SER A 4 -28.31 3.60 38.75
CA SER A 4 -27.26 2.76 38.17
C SER A 4 -26.48 3.57 37.15
N SER A 5 -25.15 3.55 37.29
CA SER A 5 -24.27 4.29 36.40
C SER A 5 -24.52 3.86 34.94
N PHE A 6 -24.34 4.76 33.98
CA PHE A 6 -24.42 4.44 32.56
C PHE A 6 -23.58 3.20 32.21
N PHE A 7 -22.38 3.12 32.76
CA PHE A 7 -21.46 1.99 32.58
C PHE A 7 -22.02 0.67 33.13
N GLU A 8 -22.73 0.69 34.25
CA GLU A 8 -23.36 -0.50 34.84
C GLU A 8 -24.48 -1.05 33.95
N LYS A 9 -25.29 -0.16 33.37
CA LYS A 9 -26.31 -0.56 32.37
C LYS A 9 -25.69 -1.14 31.11
N LEU A 10 -24.60 -0.53 30.63
CA LEU A 10 -23.86 -1.02 29.46
C LEU A 10 -23.26 -2.40 29.74
N ALA A 11 -22.60 -2.57 30.90
CA ALA A 11 -22.06 -3.84 31.34
C ALA A 11 -23.13 -4.94 31.46
N THR A 12 -24.30 -4.60 32.00
CA THR A 12 -25.43 -5.52 32.09
C THR A 12 -25.89 -6.01 30.71
N VAL A 13 -26.00 -5.09 29.73
CA VAL A 13 -26.37 -5.45 28.35
C VAL A 13 -25.32 -6.36 27.71
N ILE A 14 -24.03 -6.05 27.93
CA ILE A 14 -22.92 -6.84 27.38
C ILE A 14 -22.94 -8.27 27.94
N VAL A 15 -23.10 -8.43 29.23
CA VAL A 15 -23.10 -9.75 29.91
C VAL A 15 -24.37 -10.57 29.57
N ASP A 16 -25.53 -9.93 29.63
CA ASP A 16 -26.83 -10.65 29.42
C ASP A 16 -27.08 -10.97 27.95
N LYS A 17 -26.69 -10.09 27.05
CA LYS A 17 -26.94 -10.25 25.62
C LYS A 17 -25.68 -10.63 24.82
N ARG A 18 -24.68 -11.23 25.46
CA ARG A 18 -23.40 -11.60 24.82
C ARG A 18 -23.60 -12.35 23.51
N ASN A 19 -24.53 -13.31 23.43
CA ASN A 19 -24.75 -14.07 22.22
C ASN A 19 -25.32 -13.22 21.07
N LEU A 20 -26.16 -12.23 21.38
CA LEU A 20 -26.68 -11.27 20.40
C LEU A 20 -25.56 -10.37 19.92
N ILE A 21 -24.68 -9.93 20.80
CA ILE A 21 -23.52 -9.09 20.46
C ILE A 21 -22.57 -9.87 19.54
N PHE A 22 -22.25 -11.12 19.88
CA PHE A 22 -21.44 -11.98 18.99
C PHE A 22 -22.09 -12.18 17.62
N PHE A 23 -23.39 -12.37 17.57
CA PHE A 23 -24.11 -12.50 16.31
C PHE A 23 -24.05 -11.21 15.48
N LEU A 24 -24.23 -10.04 16.11
CA LEU A 24 -24.10 -8.74 15.43
C LEU A 24 -22.70 -8.52 14.88
N TYR A 25 -21.66 -8.85 15.67
CA TYR A 25 -20.28 -8.79 15.20
C TYR A 25 -20.02 -9.74 14.02
N ALA A 26 -20.54 -10.95 14.06
CA ALA A 26 -20.43 -11.90 12.96
C ALA A 26 -21.09 -11.38 11.68
N CYS A 27 -22.31 -10.81 11.79
CA CYS A 27 -22.99 -10.19 10.66
C CYS A 27 -22.21 -8.98 10.12
N ALA A 28 -21.69 -8.13 11.01
CA ALA A 28 -20.86 -6.97 10.62
C ALA A 28 -19.57 -7.42 9.92
N LEU A 29 -18.90 -8.47 10.40
CA LEU A 29 -17.72 -9.03 9.76
C LEU A 29 -18.01 -9.56 8.36
N ILE A 30 -19.09 -10.32 8.19
CA ILE A 30 -19.50 -10.82 6.88
C ILE A 30 -19.76 -9.64 5.94
N PHE A 31 -20.48 -8.62 6.39
CA PHE A 31 -20.71 -7.41 5.61
C PHE A 31 -19.39 -6.71 5.24
N CYS A 32 -18.47 -6.55 6.20
CA CYS A 32 -17.18 -5.89 5.98
C CYS A 32 -16.27 -6.67 5.01
N LEU A 33 -16.34 -8.00 4.97
CA LEU A 33 -15.62 -8.81 4.01
C LEU A 33 -16.06 -8.54 2.55
N PHE A 34 -17.34 -8.21 2.34
CA PHE A 34 -17.84 -7.83 1.02
C PHE A 34 -17.60 -6.35 0.73
N SER A 35 -17.87 -5.46 1.69
CA SER A 35 -17.81 -4.00 1.48
C SER A 35 -16.39 -3.47 1.25
N ARG A 36 -15.35 -4.18 1.70
CA ARG A 36 -13.96 -3.81 1.43
C ARG A 36 -13.64 -3.70 -0.08
N ASN A 37 -14.37 -4.43 -0.93
CA ASN A 37 -14.18 -4.40 -2.37
C ASN A 37 -14.91 -3.22 -3.07
N TRP A 38 -15.68 -2.43 -2.31
CA TRP A 38 -16.40 -1.25 -2.80
C TRP A 38 -15.60 0.04 -2.63
N VAL A 39 -14.43 -0.07 -2.02
CA VAL A 39 -13.54 1.07 -1.78
C VAL A 39 -12.55 1.14 -2.93
N SER A 40 -12.48 2.28 -3.58
CA SER A 40 -11.38 2.60 -4.48
C SER A 40 -10.21 3.17 -3.67
N VAL A 41 -9.01 2.74 -4.03
CA VAL A 41 -7.79 3.28 -3.42
C VAL A 41 -7.14 4.17 -4.46
N CYS A 42 -7.08 5.48 -4.17
CA CYS A 42 -6.34 6.41 -5.00
C CYS A 42 -4.84 6.25 -4.78
N ASN A 43 -4.13 5.96 -5.84
CA ASN A 43 -2.69 5.74 -5.84
C ASN A 43 -1.91 7.02 -6.16
N ASP A 44 -2.57 8.03 -6.68
CA ASP A 44 -1.94 9.29 -7.04
C ASP A 44 -1.89 10.26 -5.84
N ILE A 45 -0.69 10.65 -5.46
CA ILE A 45 -0.44 11.63 -4.38
C ILE A 45 -0.90 13.03 -4.80
N THR A 46 -0.88 13.33 -6.08
CA THR A 46 -1.20 14.67 -6.61
C THR A 46 -2.68 14.99 -6.49
N GLU A 47 -3.55 13.97 -6.45
CA GLU A 47 -5.00 14.11 -6.31
C GLU A 47 -5.43 14.65 -4.93
N TYR A 48 -4.54 14.55 -3.92
CA TYR A 48 -4.78 15.14 -2.59
C TYR A 48 -4.46 16.63 -2.51
N LEU A 49 -3.88 17.22 -3.56
CA LEU A 49 -3.64 18.65 -3.60
C LEU A 49 -5.00 19.39 -3.76
N PRO A 50 -5.25 20.45 -2.97
CA PRO A 50 -6.45 21.25 -3.16
C PRO A 50 -6.54 21.81 -4.59
N GLU A 51 -7.72 21.75 -5.20
CA GLU A 51 -7.97 22.24 -6.57
C GLU A 51 -7.57 23.70 -6.79
N THR A 52 -7.48 24.48 -5.70
CA THR A 52 -7.09 25.89 -5.73
C THR A 52 -5.59 26.13 -5.83
N THR A 53 -4.77 25.09 -5.71
CA THR A 53 -3.30 25.21 -5.80
C THR A 53 -2.87 25.32 -7.27
N GLU A 54 -1.88 26.18 -7.52
CA GLU A 54 -1.30 26.33 -8.88
C GLU A 54 -0.77 25.01 -9.42
N THR A 55 -0.19 24.17 -8.55
CA THR A 55 0.31 22.86 -8.93
C THR A 55 -0.80 21.93 -9.41
N ARG A 56 -1.94 21.85 -8.69
CA ARG A 56 -3.07 21.02 -9.12
C ARG A 56 -3.69 21.53 -10.42
N GLN A 57 -3.84 22.85 -10.57
CA GLN A 57 -4.33 23.44 -11.81
C GLN A 57 -3.39 23.18 -13.00
N GLY A 58 -2.07 23.24 -12.76
CA GLY A 58 -1.09 22.91 -13.77
C GLY A 58 -1.11 21.45 -14.18
N LEU A 59 -1.26 20.54 -13.23
CA LEU A 59 -1.40 19.09 -13.50
C LEU A 59 -2.69 18.80 -14.29
N THR A 60 -3.82 19.34 -13.87
CA THR A 60 -5.10 19.17 -14.59
C THR A 60 -4.99 19.70 -16.02
N LEU A 61 -4.36 20.85 -16.23
CA LEU A 61 -4.14 21.39 -17.58
C LEU A 61 -3.22 20.47 -18.40
N MET A 62 -2.20 19.87 -17.77
CA MET A 62 -1.32 18.91 -18.46
C MET A 62 -2.09 17.64 -18.83
N GLU A 63 -2.93 17.12 -17.97
CA GLU A 63 -3.76 15.93 -18.23
C GLU A 63 -4.81 16.18 -19.33
N GLU A 64 -5.40 17.40 -19.37
CA GLU A 64 -6.43 17.75 -20.36
C GLU A 64 -5.84 18.10 -21.75
N GLU A 65 -4.68 18.74 -21.81
CA GLU A 65 -4.11 19.28 -23.05
C GLU A 65 -2.94 18.44 -23.59
N PHE A 66 -2.29 17.64 -22.75
CA PHE A 66 -1.14 16.81 -23.11
C PHE A 66 -1.38 15.36 -22.67
N THR A 67 -1.13 14.44 -23.60
CA THR A 67 -1.09 13.01 -23.24
C THR A 67 0.21 12.70 -22.51
N THR A 68 0.12 12.26 -21.26
CA THR A 68 1.26 11.80 -20.47
C THR A 68 1.53 10.33 -20.79
N PHE A 69 2.56 10.08 -21.57
CA PHE A 69 3.00 8.72 -21.89
C PHE A 69 3.85 8.14 -20.76
N GLY A 70 3.68 6.86 -20.49
CA GLY A 70 4.60 6.12 -19.63
C GLY A 70 6.00 6.10 -20.22
N THR A 71 7.02 6.20 -19.37
CA THR A 71 8.43 6.15 -19.79
C THR A 71 9.21 5.13 -19.00
N ALA A 72 10.26 4.59 -19.62
CA ALA A 72 11.23 3.74 -18.95
C ALA A 72 12.65 4.08 -19.39
N ARG A 73 13.59 3.96 -18.43
CA ARG A 73 15.02 3.97 -18.72
C ARG A 73 15.56 2.56 -18.52
N VAL A 74 16.13 2.02 -19.57
CA VAL A 74 16.65 0.65 -19.61
C VAL A 74 18.16 0.74 -19.72
N MET A 75 18.87 0.26 -18.70
CA MET A 75 20.30 0.10 -18.73
C MET A 75 20.62 -1.37 -19.02
N VAL A 76 21.45 -1.61 -20.04
CA VAL A 76 21.92 -2.94 -20.39
C VAL A 76 23.43 -2.98 -20.26
N SER A 77 23.93 -3.91 -19.46
CA SER A 77 25.36 -4.05 -19.16
C SER A 77 26.02 -5.11 -20.03
N HIS A 78 27.34 -4.95 -20.23
CA HIS A 78 28.19 -5.89 -20.96
C HIS A 78 27.80 -6.09 -22.44
N VAL A 79 27.31 -5.01 -23.09
CA VAL A 79 26.94 -5.00 -24.51
C VAL A 79 27.88 -4.11 -25.32
N THR A 80 27.98 -4.38 -26.62
CA THR A 80 28.63 -3.48 -27.57
C THR A 80 27.63 -2.41 -28.01
N TYR A 81 28.16 -1.31 -28.57
CA TYR A 81 27.35 -0.22 -29.11
C TYR A 81 26.35 -0.75 -30.17
N GLU A 82 26.80 -1.61 -31.08
CA GLU A 82 25.97 -2.21 -32.13
C GLU A 82 24.83 -3.06 -31.55
N ILE A 83 25.09 -3.85 -30.48
CA ILE A 83 24.05 -4.64 -29.80
C ILE A 83 23.05 -3.73 -29.11
N ALA A 84 23.50 -2.63 -28.50
CA ALA A 84 22.61 -1.69 -27.83
C ALA A 84 21.67 -0.98 -28.83
N GLU A 85 22.19 -0.63 -30.01
CA GLU A 85 21.40 -0.06 -31.12
C GLU A 85 20.37 -1.07 -31.64
N GLU A 86 20.77 -2.32 -31.85
CA GLU A 86 19.85 -3.40 -32.27
C GLU A 86 18.76 -3.68 -31.20
N LEU A 87 19.11 -3.64 -29.92
CA LEU A 87 18.14 -3.79 -28.84
C LEU A 87 17.14 -2.64 -28.80
N ALA A 88 17.57 -1.41 -29.02
CA ALA A 88 16.67 -0.27 -29.10
C ALA A 88 15.68 -0.41 -30.27
N GLU A 89 16.17 -0.82 -31.46
CA GLU A 89 15.30 -1.11 -32.61
C GLU A 89 14.31 -2.25 -32.34
N GLN A 90 14.74 -3.30 -31.64
CA GLN A 90 13.84 -4.40 -31.27
C GLN A 90 12.80 -3.97 -30.23
N MET A 91 13.15 -3.11 -29.28
CA MET A 91 12.21 -2.54 -28.31
C MET A 91 11.16 -1.66 -29.00
N GLU A 92 11.55 -0.85 -29.98
CA GLU A 92 10.63 0.00 -30.76
C GLU A 92 9.59 -0.81 -31.54
N GLN A 93 9.90 -2.07 -31.91
CA GLN A 93 8.97 -2.97 -32.61
C GLN A 93 7.96 -3.66 -31.68
N ILE A 94 8.08 -3.50 -30.37
CA ILE A 94 7.14 -4.08 -29.40
C ILE A 94 5.82 -3.29 -29.44
N GLU A 95 4.71 -4.00 -29.49
CA GLU A 95 3.37 -3.39 -29.43
C GLU A 95 3.19 -2.64 -28.10
N GLY A 96 2.82 -1.35 -28.17
CA GLY A 96 2.70 -0.48 -27.01
C GLY A 96 3.96 0.35 -26.71
N VAL A 97 4.98 0.29 -27.54
CA VAL A 97 6.14 1.17 -27.51
C VAL A 97 6.02 2.19 -28.64
N THR A 98 6.01 3.48 -28.28
CA THR A 98 5.99 4.59 -29.25
C THR A 98 7.39 4.89 -29.78
N SER A 99 8.40 4.85 -28.92
CA SER A 99 9.79 5.05 -29.32
C SER A 99 10.76 4.40 -28.33
N ALA A 100 11.85 3.87 -28.84
CA ALA A 100 12.98 3.42 -28.04
C ALA A 100 14.25 4.09 -28.56
N THR A 101 14.78 5.03 -27.79
CA THR A 101 15.87 5.90 -28.23
C THR A 101 17.17 5.51 -27.55
N PHE A 102 18.20 5.26 -28.38
CA PHE A 102 19.58 5.07 -27.95
C PHE A 102 20.42 6.15 -28.64
N GLY A 103 20.81 7.19 -27.87
CA GLY A 103 21.50 8.34 -28.42
C GLY A 103 21.54 9.52 -27.45
N SER A 104 22.02 10.67 -27.87
CA SER A 104 22.12 11.90 -27.04
C SER A 104 20.77 12.37 -26.49
N SER A 105 19.66 12.11 -27.19
CA SER A 105 18.30 12.39 -26.74
C SER A 105 17.83 11.51 -25.57
N THR A 106 18.51 10.39 -25.29
CA THR A 106 18.20 9.47 -24.19
C THR A 106 18.35 10.14 -22.82
N VAL A 107 19.23 11.11 -22.68
CA VAL A 107 19.56 11.76 -21.42
C VAL A 107 18.77 13.07 -21.20
N GLY A 108 17.90 13.43 -22.16
CA GLY A 108 17.12 14.67 -22.09
C GLY A 108 17.95 15.94 -22.30
N ALA A 109 19.17 15.81 -22.80
CA ALA A 109 19.91 16.92 -23.32
C ALA A 109 19.25 17.30 -24.66
N ASP A 110 18.61 18.46 -24.69
CA ASP A 110 18.06 19.09 -25.90
C ASP A 110 19.24 19.60 -26.75
N THR A 111 20.05 18.69 -27.24
CA THR A 111 20.97 18.96 -28.31
C THR A 111 20.14 19.05 -29.57
N GLY A 112 19.65 20.28 -29.81
CA GLY A 112 18.85 20.60 -30.99
C GLY A 112 19.47 19.91 -32.19
N GLY A 113 18.61 19.21 -32.97
CA GLY A 113 19.05 18.46 -34.14
C GLY A 113 19.67 19.34 -35.22
N ASP A 114 20.87 19.84 -34.94
CA ASP A 114 21.69 20.66 -35.84
C ASP A 114 22.45 19.80 -36.86
N GLY A 115 22.34 18.46 -36.73
CA GLY A 115 22.98 17.51 -37.64
C GLY A 115 24.51 17.47 -37.51
N GLU A 116 25.08 18.00 -36.41
CA GLU A 116 26.49 17.82 -36.13
C GLU A 116 26.77 16.39 -35.62
N PRO A 117 27.89 15.77 -36.01
CA PRO A 117 28.22 14.42 -35.53
C PRO A 117 28.47 14.46 -34.02
N GLU A 118 27.95 13.51 -33.30
CA GLU A 118 28.10 13.36 -31.84
C GLU A 118 29.59 13.35 -31.43
N THR A 119 29.92 14.09 -30.40
CA THR A 119 31.27 14.10 -29.86
C THR A 119 31.50 12.89 -28.96
N PRO A 120 32.72 12.41 -28.71
CA PRO A 120 33.00 11.34 -27.77
C PRO A 120 32.50 11.62 -26.34
N GLU A 121 32.31 12.87 -25.96
CA GLU A 121 31.76 13.28 -24.68
C GLU A 121 30.24 13.02 -24.64
N ASP A 122 29.52 13.28 -25.72
CA ASP A 122 28.10 13.04 -25.86
C ASP A 122 27.77 11.53 -25.76
N ILE A 123 28.62 10.70 -26.38
CA ILE A 123 28.47 9.24 -26.33
C ILE A 123 28.61 8.72 -24.89
N THR A 124 29.44 9.31 -24.05
CA THR A 124 29.64 8.83 -22.66
C THR A 124 28.45 9.08 -21.75
N GLU A 125 27.46 9.84 -22.18
CA GLU A 125 26.23 10.08 -21.42
C GLU A 125 25.27 8.90 -21.51
N TYR A 126 25.21 8.17 -22.63
CA TYR A 126 24.31 7.04 -22.84
C TYR A 126 25.01 5.70 -23.09
N PHE A 127 26.31 5.70 -23.37
CA PHE A 127 27.14 4.50 -23.54
C PHE A 127 28.50 4.65 -22.88
N LYS A 128 28.74 3.91 -21.81
CA LYS A 128 30.00 4.01 -21.04
C LYS A 128 30.46 2.64 -20.55
N GLY A 129 31.66 2.25 -20.92
CA GLY A 129 32.33 1.06 -20.37
C GLY A 129 31.66 -0.26 -20.70
N ALA A 130 30.88 -0.37 -21.77
CA ALA A 130 30.02 -1.47 -22.18
C ALA A 130 28.65 -1.52 -21.47
N ASP A 131 28.22 -0.41 -20.86
CA ASP A 131 26.87 -0.21 -20.37
C ASP A 131 26.15 0.78 -21.29
N ALA A 132 24.96 0.39 -21.74
CA ALA A 132 24.11 1.18 -22.63
C ALA A 132 22.86 1.64 -21.89
N LEU A 133 22.45 2.89 -22.08
CA LEU A 133 21.21 3.45 -21.55
C LEU A 133 20.24 3.74 -22.71
N ILE A 134 19.08 3.09 -22.69
CA ILE A 134 18.03 3.24 -23.69
C ILE A 134 16.82 3.89 -23.02
N SER A 135 16.27 4.93 -23.64
CA SER A 135 15.03 5.57 -23.19
C SER A 135 13.86 5.04 -23.99
N VAL A 136 12.84 4.56 -23.30
CA VAL A 136 11.64 4.00 -23.91
C VAL A 136 10.44 4.86 -23.54
N THR A 137 9.59 5.18 -24.52
CA THR A 137 8.31 5.85 -24.34
C THR A 137 7.20 4.89 -24.78
N PHE A 138 6.21 4.70 -23.93
CA PHE A 138 5.08 3.83 -24.20
C PHE A 138 3.93 4.57 -24.89
N ASP A 139 2.99 3.83 -25.47
CA ASP A 139 1.82 4.38 -26.18
C ASP A 139 0.64 4.67 -25.24
N GLY A 140 0.75 4.32 -23.97
CA GLY A 140 -0.24 4.54 -22.93
C GLY A 140 0.36 5.21 -21.70
N GLU A 141 -0.49 5.50 -20.72
CA GLU A 141 -0.09 6.03 -19.42
C GLU A 141 0.61 4.96 -18.56
N GLU A 142 1.10 5.34 -17.38
CA GLU A 142 1.90 4.48 -16.51
C GLU A 142 1.14 3.24 -15.98
N GLU A 143 -0.18 3.35 -15.82
CA GLU A 143 -1.04 2.26 -15.31
C GLU A 143 -1.82 1.54 -16.42
N ASP A 144 -1.68 1.94 -17.68
CA ASP A 144 -2.37 1.33 -18.81
C ASP A 144 -1.90 -0.10 -19.07
N GLU A 145 -2.85 -0.97 -19.38
CA GLU A 145 -2.60 -2.39 -19.68
C GLU A 145 -1.62 -2.54 -20.86
N ILE A 146 -1.68 -1.64 -21.84
CA ILE A 146 -0.78 -1.63 -23.00
C ILE A 146 0.67 -1.34 -22.58
N SER A 147 0.88 -0.35 -21.70
CA SER A 147 2.20 0.01 -21.20
C SER A 147 2.79 -1.09 -20.30
N LEU A 148 1.94 -1.72 -19.47
CA LEU A 148 2.31 -2.86 -18.63
C LEU A 148 2.72 -4.09 -19.46
N ALA A 149 1.96 -4.39 -20.53
CA ALA A 149 2.26 -5.49 -21.44
C ALA A 149 3.56 -5.24 -22.22
N ALA A 150 3.76 -4.02 -22.72
CA ALA A 150 4.98 -3.61 -23.41
C ALA A 150 6.22 -3.71 -22.50
N LEU A 151 6.12 -3.26 -21.24
CA LEU A 151 7.20 -3.38 -20.26
C LEU A 151 7.52 -4.86 -19.96
N ALA A 152 6.52 -5.72 -19.88
CA ALA A 152 6.72 -7.16 -19.69
C ALA A 152 7.44 -7.79 -20.89
N ALA A 153 7.07 -7.41 -22.13
CA ALA A 153 7.74 -7.87 -23.33
C ALA A 153 9.21 -7.38 -23.42
N ILE A 154 9.48 -6.15 -22.99
CA ILE A 154 10.88 -5.64 -22.89
C ILE A 154 11.69 -6.47 -21.89
N ARG A 155 11.11 -6.84 -20.74
CA ARG A 155 11.80 -7.70 -19.76
C ARG A 155 12.10 -9.10 -20.33
N GLU A 156 11.18 -9.66 -21.11
CA GLU A 156 11.38 -10.95 -21.78
C GLU A 156 12.49 -10.86 -22.85
N LEU A 157 12.51 -9.76 -23.63
CA LEU A 157 13.56 -9.50 -24.61
C LEU A 157 14.95 -9.40 -23.96
N LEU A 158 15.02 -8.82 -22.77
CA LEU A 158 16.25 -8.57 -22.04
C LEU A 158 16.70 -9.72 -21.15
N GLU A 159 15.90 -10.79 -21.00
CA GLU A 159 16.24 -11.95 -20.13
C GLU A 159 17.66 -12.53 -20.35
N PRO A 160 18.21 -12.56 -21.60
CA PRO A 160 19.57 -13.03 -21.84
C PRO A 160 20.68 -12.07 -21.40
N TYR A 161 20.35 -10.84 -21.03
CA TYR A 161 21.30 -9.76 -20.73
C TYR A 161 21.27 -9.40 -19.25
N ASP A 162 22.32 -8.74 -18.78
CA ASP A 162 22.32 -8.10 -17.46
C ASP A 162 21.74 -6.69 -17.60
N TYR A 163 20.54 -6.48 -17.04
CA TYR A 163 19.79 -5.26 -17.27
C TYR A 163 19.17 -4.67 -16.00
N TYR A 164 18.96 -3.38 -16.01
CA TYR A 164 18.23 -2.63 -15.00
C TYR A 164 17.20 -1.74 -15.67
N ILE A 165 15.97 -1.76 -15.17
CA ILE A 165 14.88 -0.92 -15.69
C ILE A 165 14.42 0.02 -14.57
N ASP A 166 14.46 1.31 -14.84
CA ASP A 166 13.84 2.37 -14.05
C ASP A 166 12.63 2.90 -14.81
N SER A 167 11.45 2.65 -14.29
CA SER A 167 10.19 3.04 -14.93
C SER A 167 9.12 3.29 -13.88
N ALA A 168 8.30 4.30 -14.10
CA ALA A 168 7.06 4.50 -13.37
C ALA A 168 5.97 3.50 -13.79
N VAL A 169 6.04 2.97 -15.03
CA VAL A 169 5.10 1.96 -15.55
C VAL A 169 5.15 0.69 -14.70
N GLY A 170 4.01 0.31 -14.12
CA GLY A 170 3.88 -0.88 -13.28
C GLY A 170 4.64 -0.81 -11.95
N ASN A 171 5.16 0.34 -11.59
CA ASN A 171 5.91 0.56 -10.36
C ASN A 171 5.21 1.67 -9.55
N SER A 172 3.92 1.50 -9.30
CA SER A 172 3.20 2.47 -8.50
C SER A 172 3.85 2.57 -7.11
N GLN A 173 4.05 3.78 -6.63
CA GLN A 173 4.53 4.01 -5.26
C GLN A 173 3.61 3.31 -4.25
N ALA A 174 2.35 3.13 -4.60
CA ALA A 174 1.37 2.42 -3.83
C ALA A 174 1.72 0.93 -3.65
N ASP A 175 2.14 0.24 -4.71
CA ASP A 175 2.51 -1.18 -4.64
C ASP A 175 3.78 -1.40 -3.84
N SER A 176 4.77 -0.53 -4.01
CA SER A 176 6.00 -0.54 -3.21
C SER A 176 5.68 -0.33 -1.73
N LEU A 177 4.86 0.68 -1.41
CA LEU A 177 4.44 0.96 -0.05
C LEU A 177 3.59 -0.18 0.54
N ALA A 178 2.68 -0.77 -0.24
CA ALA A 178 1.87 -1.91 0.19
C ALA A 178 2.73 -3.13 0.55
N SER A 179 3.75 -3.40 -0.25
CA SER A 179 4.72 -4.48 -0.01
C SER A 179 5.54 -4.23 1.27
N GLU A 180 6.04 -3.02 1.47
CA GLU A 180 6.75 -2.62 2.68
C GLU A 180 5.85 -2.69 3.92
N MET A 181 4.60 -2.24 3.81
CA MET A 181 3.62 -2.35 4.89
C MET A 181 3.32 -3.78 5.29
N GLY A 182 3.29 -4.72 4.33
CA GLY A 182 3.17 -6.14 4.61
C GLY A 182 4.30 -6.66 5.51
N THR A 183 5.53 -6.26 5.23
CA THR A 183 6.71 -6.60 6.04
C THR A 183 6.64 -5.98 7.43
N ILE A 184 6.27 -4.70 7.52
CA ILE A 184 6.11 -3.97 8.79
C ILE A 184 5.03 -4.64 9.66
N LEU A 185 3.89 -5.00 9.06
CA LEU A 185 2.80 -5.70 9.75
C LEU A 185 3.25 -7.07 10.29
N ALA A 186 4.02 -7.83 9.51
CA ALA A 186 4.54 -9.13 9.96
C ALA A 186 5.49 -8.98 11.15
N VAL A 187 6.42 -8.02 11.11
CA VAL A 187 7.32 -7.71 12.23
C VAL A 187 6.53 -7.23 13.45
N ALA A 188 5.57 -6.32 13.26
CA ALA A 188 4.72 -5.84 14.34
C ALA A 188 3.93 -6.98 14.99
N ALA A 189 3.35 -7.91 14.20
CA ALA A 189 2.63 -9.06 14.72
C ALA A 189 3.52 -9.96 15.58
N VAL A 190 4.77 -10.20 15.19
CA VAL A 190 5.74 -10.97 16.00
C VAL A 190 6.03 -10.27 17.32
N ILE A 191 6.28 -8.96 17.28
CA ILE A 191 6.52 -8.16 18.50
C ILE A 191 5.32 -8.21 19.43
N ILE A 192 4.10 -8.06 18.89
CA ILE A 192 2.85 -8.13 19.66
C ILE A 192 2.71 -9.48 20.35
N VAL A 193 2.90 -10.57 19.63
CA VAL A 193 2.81 -11.92 20.21
C VAL A 193 3.85 -12.07 21.33
N LEU A 194 5.05 -11.58 21.15
CA LEU A 194 6.10 -11.62 22.15
C LEU A 194 5.75 -10.81 23.40
N VAL A 195 5.24 -9.58 23.22
CA VAL A 195 4.77 -8.74 24.33
C VAL A 195 3.62 -9.41 25.06
N LEU A 196 2.64 -9.96 24.35
CA LEU A 196 1.52 -10.68 24.96
C LEU A 196 2.00 -11.91 25.74
N LEU A 197 2.97 -12.67 25.25
CA LEU A 197 3.55 -13.81 25.95
C LEU A 197 4.22 -13.41 27.27
N LEU A 198 4.85 -12.22 27.31
CA LEU A 198 5.51 -11.71 28.51
C LEU A 198 4.53 -11.06 29.51
N THR A 199 3.43 -10.48 29.01
CA THR A 199 2.51 -9.67 29.81
C THR A 199 1.29 -10.48 30.28
N SER A 200 0.83 -11.47 29.50
CA SER A 200 -0.36 -12.26 29.83
C SER A 200 -0.13 -13.20 31.00
N ARG A 201 -1.10 -13.25 31.90
CA ARG A 201 -1.11 -14.19 33.03
C ARG A 201 -1.53 -15.61 32.61
N SER A 202 -2.24 -15.74 31.49
CA SER A 202 -2.73 -17.00 30.96
C SER A 202 -2.52 -17.09 29.46
N TYR A 203 -2.01 -18.23 28.99
CA TYR A 203 -1.86 -18.50 27.54
C TYR A 203 -3.17 -18.45 26.77
N ALA A 204 -4.32 -18.62 27.43
CA ALA A 204 -5.63 -18.53 26.79
C ALA A 204 -6.04 -17.09 26.42
N GLU A 205 -5.44 -16.07 27.02
CA GLU A 205 -5.71 -14.65 26.75
C GLU A 205 -5.15 -14.25 25.37
N ILE A 206 -4.01 -14.79 25.00
CA ILE A 206 -3.30 -14.44 23.76
C ILE A 206 -4.16 -14.65 22.52
N PRO A 207 -4.74 -15.86 22.27
CA PRO A 207 -5.57 -16.08 21.09
C PRO A 207 -6.83 -15.21 21.09
N VAL A 208 -7.41 -14.92 22.25
CA VAL A 208 -8.60 -14.05 22.37
C VAL A 208 -8.25 -12.63 21.93
N LEU A 209 -7.14 -12.08 22.41
CA LEU A 209 -6.66 -10.74 22.02
C LEU A 209 -6.32 -10.70 20.53
N LEU A 210 -5.62 -11.70 19.99
CA LEU A 210 -5.28 -11.76 18.57
C LEU A 210 -6.52 -11.80 17.67
N ILE A 211 -7.54 -12.61 18.04
CA ILE A 211 -8.81 -12.66 17.31
C ILE A 211 -9.49 -11.28 17.38
N THR A 212 -9.50 -10.64 18.54
CA THR A 212 -10.08 -9.29 18.70
C THR A 212 -9.40 -8.27 17.79
N PHE A 213 -8.08 -8.32 17.64
CA PHE A 213 -7.33 -7.42 16.75
C PHE A 213 -7.66 -7.69 15.29
N ILE A 214 -7.71 -8.96 14.87
CA ILE A 214 -8.10 -9.33 13.51
C ILE A 214 -9.52 -8.83 13.20
N VAL A 215 -10.46 -9.04 14.11
CA VAL A 215 -11.84 -8.57 13.98
C VAL A 215 -11.89 -7.05 13.86
N ALA A 216 -11.16 -6.33 14.71
CA ALA A 216 -11.11 -4.87 14.67
C ALA A 216 -10.52 -4.35 13.35
N ALA A 217 -9.44 -4.96 12.85
CA ALA A 217 -8.83 -4.61 11.57
C ALA A 217 -9.78 -4.85 10.39
N LEU A 218 -10.49 -5.99 10.37
CA LEU A 218 -11.46 -6.31 9.32
C LEU A 218 -12.65 -5.35 9.33
N LEU A 219 -13.15 -4.99 10.51
CA LEU A 219 -14.22 -4.00 10.65
C LEU A 219 -13.80 -2.63 10.14
N ASN A 220 -12.58 -2.20 10.46
CA ASN A 220 -12.04 -0.94 9.98
C ASN A 220 -11.94 -0.93 8.44
N LEU A 221 -11.26 -1.91 7.86
CA LEU A 221 -11.13 -2.01 6.40
C LEU A 221 -12.49 -2.05 5.69
N GLY A 222 -13.46 -2.77 6.29
CA GLY A 222 -14.79 -2.90 5.72
C GLY A 222 -15.66 -1.64 5.87
N THR A 223 -15.43 -0.78 6.88
CA THR A 223 -16.19 0.46 7.06
C THR A 223 -15.69 1.61 6.19
N ASN A 224 -14.52 1.49 5.58
CA ASN A 224 -13.96 2.49 4.67
C ASN A 224 -14.86 2.78 3.45
N PHE A 225 -15.77 1.85 3.08
CA PHE A 225 -16.73 2.08 1.98
C PHE A 225 -17.58 3.35 2.15
N ILE A 226 -17.75 3.84 3.38
CA ILE A 226 -18.49 5.08 3.67
C ILE A 226 -17.82 6.29 3.01
N PHE A 227 -16.50 6.24 2.81
CA PHE A 227 -15.73 7.31 2.18
C PHE A 227 -15.70 7.19 0.65
N GLY A 228 -16.06 6.02 0.10
CA GLY A 228 -16.02 5.72 -1.34
C GLY A 228 -14.59 5.54 -1.86
N GLU A 229 -13.75 6.53 -1.66
CA GLU A 229 -12.36 6.56 -2.06
C GLU A 229 -11.46 6.92 -0.88
N ILE A 230 -10.31 6.27 -0.78
CA ILE A 230 -9.32 6.49 0.27
C ILE A 230 -7.91 6.53 -0.31
N SER A 231 -7.03 7.31 0.33
CA SER A 231 -5.61 7.34 0.01
C SER A 231 -4.93 6.01 0.27
N PHE A 232 -4.03 5.58 -0.64
CA PHE A 232 -3.18 4.41 -0.42
C PHE A 232 -2.32 4.56 0.85
N VAL A 233 -1.88 5.77 1.18
CA VAL A 233 -1.15 6.07 2.42
C VAL A 233 -2.03 5.82 3.63
N SER A 234 -3.26 6.34 3.62
CA SER A 234 -4.22 6.12 4.70
C SER A 234 -4.58 4.65 4.84
N ASN A 235 -4.81 3.96 3.73
CA ASN A 235 -5.11 2.53 3.72
C ASN A 235 -3.98 1.69 4.35
N SER A 236 -2.74 2.01 4.02
CA SER A 236 -1.56 1.29 4.52
C SER A 236 -1.28 1.56 6.00
N VAL A 237 -1.34 2.82 6.43
CA VAL A 237 -0.98 3.23 7.79
C VAL A 237 -2.08 2.92 8.81
N THR A 238 -3.35 2.97 8.40
CA THR A 238 -4.50 2.81 9.30
C THR A 238 -4.48 1.48 10.05
N VAL A 239 -4.14 0.38 9.38
CA VAL A 239 -4.10 -0.96 10.00
C VAL A 239 -3.03 -1.03 11.08
N VAL A 240 -1.84 -0.46 10.83
CA VAL A 240 -0.74 -0.44 11.81
C VAL A 240 -1.11 0.42 13.02
N LEU A 241 -1.65 1.62 12.76
CA LEU A 241 -2.05 2.54 13.82
C LEU A 241 -3.18 1.97 14.68
N GLN A 242 -4.17 1.36 14.05
CA GLN A 242 -5.26 0.69 14.76
C GLN A 242 -4.76 -0.46 15.61
N LEU A 243 -3.84 -1.27 15.08
CA LEU A 243 -3.26 -2.39 15.81
C LEU A 243 -2.56 -1.89 17.07
N ALA A 244 -1.75 -0.84 16.98
CA ALA A 244 -1.06 -0.25 18.12
C ALA A 244 -2.02 0.25 19.19
N LEU A 245 -3.05 1.01 18.81
CA LEU A 245 -4.02 1.55 19.75
C LEU A 245 -4.92 0.46 20.36
N ALA A 246 -5.36 -0.51 19.57
CA ALA A 246 -6.24 -1.58 20.04
C ALA A 246 -5.57 -2.45 21.09
N ILE A 247 -4.26 -2.71 20.95
CA ILE A 247 -3.50 -3.53 21.91
C ILE A 247 -3.49 -2.90 23.29
N ASP A 248 -3.14 -1.64 23.38
CA ASP A 248 -3.00 -0.94 24.66
C ASP A 248 -4.32 -0.94 25.43
N TYR A 249 -5.41 -0.58 24.77
CA TYR A 249 -6.74 -0.59 25.39
C TYR A 249 -7.21 -1.98 25.76
N ALA A 250 -7.01 -2.97 24.88
CA ALA A 250 -7.45 -4.34 25.12
C ALA A 250 -6.72 -4.98 26.32
N ILE A 251 -5.41 -4.77 26.44
CA ILE A 251 -4.62 -5.28 27.56
C ILE A 251 -5.07 -4.62 28.87
N ILE A 252 -5.23 -3.30 28.91
CA ILE A 252 -5.66 -2.57 30.11
C ILE A 252 -7.04 -3.06 30.54
N MET A 253 -8.01 -3.14 29.60
CA MET A 253 -9.36 -3.60 29.91
C MET A 253 -9.38 -5.05 30.40
N LEU A 254 -8.61 -5.93 29.76
CA LEU A 254 -8.54 -7.34 30.15
C LEU A 254 -7.95 -7.51 31.55
N HIS A 255 -6.85 -6.85 31.86
CA HIS A 255 -6.22 -6.92 33.18
C HIS A 255 -7.15 -6.37 34.26
N ARG A 256 -7.80 -5.24 34.01
CA ARG A 256 -8.76 -4.68 34.95
C ARG A 256 -9.95 -5.59 35.19
N PHE A 257 -10.48 -6.20 34.12
CA PHE A 257 -11.56 -7.18 34.20
C PHE A 257 -11.15 -8.40 35.04
N LEU A 258 -9.93 -8.93 34.83
CA LEU A 258 -9.44 -10.10 35.54
C LEU A 258 -9.22 -9.80 37.04
N GLU A 259 -8.65 -8.64 37.36
CA GLU A 259 -8.48 -8.19 38.76
C GLU A 259 -9.79 -8.12 39.51
N GLU A 260 -10.82 -7.53 38.92
CA GLU A 260 -12.12 -7.40 39.56
C GLU A 260 -12.87 -8.74 39.62
N ARG A 261 -12.63 -9.64 38.66
CA ARG A 261 -13.28 -10.97 38.61
C ARG A 261 -12.66 -11.97 39.58
N GLU A 262 -11.42 -11.81 40.01
CA GLU A 262 -10.72 -12.74 40.91
C GLU A 262 -11.43 -12.92 42.26
N TYR A 263 -12.30 -11.96 42.62
CA TYR A 263 -13.00 -11.96 43.91
C TYR A 263 -14.44 -12.51 43.92
N ALA A 264 -15.00 -12.81 42.73
CA ALA A 264 -16.35 -13.41 42.66
C ALA A 264 -16.68 -14.09 41.33
N GLU A 265 -17.34 -15.23 41.37
CA GLU A 265 -17.74 -16.04 40.21
C GLU A 265 -19.18 -15.77 39.72
N ASP A 266 -19.96 -14.96 40.43
CA ASP A 266 -21.36 -14.69 40.14
C ASP A 266 -21.60 -13.72 38.99
N ARG A 267 -22.81 -13.76 38.38
CA ARG A 267 -23.21 -12.86 37.30
C ARG A 267 -23.08 -11.38 37.69
N GLU A 268 -23.44 -11.00 38.91
CA GLU A 268 -23.36 -9.62 39.39
C GLU A 268 -21.91 -9.15 39.47
N ALA A 269 -20.99 -10.01 39.89
CA ALA A 269 -19.56 -9.73 39.88
C ALA A 269 -18.99 -9.58 38.49
N CYS A 270 -19.47 -10.36 37.53
CA CYS A 270 -19.08 -10.20 36.11
C CYS A 270 -19.55 -8.85 35.55
N ILE A 271 -20.75 -8.39 35.90
CA ILE A 271 -21.26 -7.06 35.52
C ILE A 271 -20.42 -5.96 36.18
N ALA A 272 -20.08 -6.11 37.46
CA ALA A 272 -19.24 -5.15 38.18
C ALA A 272 -17.82 -5.07 37.56
N ALA A 273 -17.22 -6.21 37.25
CA ALA A 273 -15.90 -6.28 36.61
C ALA A 273 -15.89 -5.64 35.20
N VAL A 274 -16.91 -5.91 34.38
CA VAL A 274 -17.06 -5.26 33.08
C VAL A 274 -17.29 -3.76 33.25
N SER A 275 -18.12 -3.33 34.21
CA SER A 275 -18.36 -1.90 34.47
C SER A 275 -17.11 -1.16 34.98
N ALA A 276 -16.23 -1.85 35.70
CA ALA A 276 -14.96 -1.28 36.19
C ALA A 276 -13.86 -1.25 35.12
N ALA A 277 -13.96 -2.15 34.12
CA ALA A 277 -13.00 -2.22 33.00
C ALA A 277 -13.31 -1.23 31.88
N ILE A 278 -14.56 -0.81 31.71
CA ILE A 278 -14.98 0.22 30.73
C ILE A 278 -14.75 1.62 31.28
#